data_890eadb909cf15072da5273b78628da3
#
_entry.id   890eadb909cf15072da5273b78628da3
#
_cell.length_a   1.000
_cell.length_b   1.000
_cell.length_c   1.000
_cell.angle_alpha   90.00
_cell.angle_beta   90.00
_cell.angle_gamma   90.00
#
_symmetry.space_group_name_H-M   'P 1'
#
loop_
_entity.id
_entity.type
_entity.pdbx_description
1 polymer ?
#
loop_
_entity_poly.entity_id
_entity_poly.type
_entity_poly.pdbx_seq_one_letter_code
_entity_poly.pdbx_strand_id
1 'polypeptide(L)'
;MNQTFRKMNCKNYILIIFTLLSTGLFAKSKTPTVSEKNMGAYLMVYFKDDTHGLYFALSKDGYSFTDVNNAKPIIAGDTIAEQKGIRDPYIMRGPDGMFYMALTDLHIYAQKLGLRDSLWERSGKDFGWGNNRGLVLLKSPDLIHWTHSVLRVDKAFPELANIGCAWAPEMINDKARNRIMMYFTMRFGNGKCKVYYTYMNKDFTAMETLPKSIFEYPDGKEYIDADITKVGNKYHLFICSHNGGAHVEQAISDSINSGYKLNPKRCDGEKRGCEAPTIYKRIGQNKWVLIYDVYSIHPNNFGFSETSDFENFTYLGHFNEGVMKTTNFSIPKHPAVIQITKKEAERLAAKWKLKMKF
;
A
#
# COMPACT_ATOMS: atom_id res chain seq x y z
N MET A 1 73.08 -23.23 51.65
CA MET A 1 71.92 -23.88 51.07
C MET A 1 71.71 -23.37 49.62
N ASN A 2 72.24 -24.18 48.69
CA ASN A 2 72.23 -23.82 47.24
C ASN A 2 70.94 -24.27 46.59
N GLN A 3 70.29 -23.38 45.93
CA GLN A 3 69.28 -23.73 44.95
C GLN A 3 69.69 -23.29 43.55
N THR A 4 69.84 -24.28 42.72
CA THR A 4 70.29 -24.23 41.34
C THR A 4 69.15 -23.81 40.44
N PHE A 5 69.27 -22.68 39.73
CA PHE A 5 68.33 -22.27 38.69
C PHE A 5 68.66 -22.97 37.35
N ARG A 6 67.73 -23.78 36.87
CA ARG A 6 67.73 -24.42 35.54
C ARG A 6 67.25 -23.46 34.50
N LYS A 7 68.03 -23.09 33.51
CA LYS A 7 67.69 -22.32 32.35
C LYS A 7 66.79 -23.15 31.44
N MET A 8 65.61 -22.68 31.17
CA MET A 8 64.71 -23.18 30.05
C MET A 8 64.96 -22.36 28.81
N ASN A 9 65.34 -23.05 27.72
CA ASN A 9 65.45 -22.49 26.37
C ASN A 9 64.09 -22.29 25.77
N CYS A 10 63.68 -21.04 25.51
CA CYS A 10 62.54 -20.73 24.68
C CYS A 10 62.97 -20.78 23.21
N LYS A 11 62.48 -21.78 22.45
CA LYS A 11 62.53 -21.79 21.02
C LYS A 11 61.39 -20.87 20.50
N ASN A 12 61.77 -19.82 19.80
CA ASN A 12 60.84 -18.93 19.08
C ASN A 12 60.19 -19.68 17.95
N TYR A 13 58.86 -19.92 18.05
CA TYR A 13 58.02 -20.26 16.90
C TYR A 13 57.40 -18.98 16.35
N ILE A 14 57.86 -18.55 15.16
CA ILE A 14 57.22 -17.49 14.39
C ILE A 14 55.98 -18.11 13.76
N LEU A 15 54.81 -17.75 14.29
CA LEU A 15 53.53 -18.11 13.69
C LEU A 15 53.20 -17.08 12.59
N ILE A 16 53.38 -17.45 11.32
CA ILE A 16 52.95 -16.64 10.19
C ILE A 16 51.47 -16.85 10.00
N ILE A 17 50.67 -15.88 10.47
CA ILE A 17 49.23 -15.84 10.19
C ILE A 17 49.03 -15.24 8.79
N PHE A 18 48.71 -16.10 7.82
CA PHE A 18 48.20 -15.66 6.54
C PHE A 18 46.76 -15.23 6.73
N THR A 19 46.49 -13.94 6.84
CA THR A 19 45.16 -13.35 6.69
C THR A 19 44.82 -13.32 5.21
N LEU A 20 44.05 -14.30 4.76
CA LEU A 20 43.35 -14.24 3.46
C LEU A 20 42.27 -13.17 3.58
N LEU A 21 42.58 -11.95 3.11
CA LEU A 21 41.53 -10.95 2.78
C LEU A 21 40.80 -11.44 1.52
N SER A 22 39.74 -12.19 1.72
CA SER A 22 38.76 -12.40 0.68
C SER A 22 37.98 -11.08 0.48
N THR A 23 38.43 -10.23 -0.41
CA THR A 23 37.61 -9.14 -0.96
C THR A 23 36.51 -9.77 -1.80
N GLY A 24 35.43 -10.18 -1.13
CA GLY A 24 34.19 -10.51 -1.80
C GLY A 24 33.68 -9.26 -2.49
N LEU A 25 33.92 -9.13 -3.78
CA LEU A 25 33.14 -8.25 -4.64
C LEU A 25 31.70 -8.77 -4.62
N PHE A 26 30.89 -8.26 -3.69
CA PHE A 26 29.44 -8.33 -3.84
C PHE A 26 29.08 -7.46 -5.05
N ALA A 27 29.10 -8.08 -6.22
CA ALA A 27 28.43 -7.52 -7.38
C ALA A 27 27.00 -7.28 -6.95
N LYS A 28 26.59 -6.02 -6.78
CA LYS A 28 25.18 -5.64 -6.66
C LYS A 28 24.51 -6.14 -7.95
N SER A 29 23.91 -7.31 -7.88
CA SER A 29 23.01 -7.79 -8.91
C SER A 29 21.93 -6.71 -9.03
N LYS A 30 21.97 -5.93 -10.11
CA LYS A 30 20.85 -5.07 -10.48
C LYS A 30 19.71 -6.04 -10.79
N THR A 31 18.79 -6.20 -9.87
CA THR A 31 17.54 -6.93 -10.15
C THR A 31 16.93 -6.28 -11.39
N PRO A 32 16.71 -7.01 -12.49
CA PRO A 32 16.22 -6.41 -13.71
C PRO A 32 14.87 -5.76 -13.42
N THR A 33 14.72 -4.49 -13.76
CA THR A 33 13.42 -3.83 -13.73
C THR A 33 12.48 -4.62 -14.62
N VAL A 34 11.43 -5.21 -14.06
CA VAL A 34 10.48 -6.02 -14.83
C VAL A 34 9.76 -5.08 -15.80
N SER A 35 9.99 -5.26 -17.11
CA SER A 35 9.37 -4.45 -18.15
C SER A 35 7.87 -4.76 -18.26
N GLU A 36 7.06 -3.76 -18.68
CA GLU A 36 5.64 -3.96 -19.01
C GLU A 36 5.41 -5.10 -20.01
N LYS A 37 6.35 -5.34 -20.91
CA LYS A 37 6.33 -6.46 -21.87
C LYS A 37 6.28 -7.84 -21.21
N ASN A 38 6.72 -7.94 -19.96
CA ASN A 38 6.73 -9.19 -19.20
C ASN A 38 5.47 -9.38 -18.34
N MET A 39 4.62 -8.35 -18.27
CA MET A 39 3.36 -8.42 -17.53
C MET A 39 2.35 -9.26 -18.32
N GLY A 40 1.56 -10.06 -17.62
CA GLY A 40 0.60 -10.94 -18.27
C GLY A 40 -0.63 -11.24 -17.42
N ALA A 41 -0.75 -10.59 -16.26
CA ALA A 41 -1.89 -10.69 -15.36
C ALA A 41 -1.96 -9.47 -14.43
N TYR A 42 -3.04 -9.41 -13.67
CA TYR A 42 -3.27 -8.39 -12.65
C TYR A 42 -3.49 -9.07 -11.29
N LEU A 43 -2.98 -8.43 -10.25
CA LEU A 43 -3.25 -8.74 -8.86
C LEU A 43 -4.01 -7.57 -8.25
N MET A 44 -5.19 -7.82 -7.75
CA MET A 44 -5.95 -6.92 -6.88
C MET A 44 -5.77 -7.35 -5.44
N VAL A 45 -5.47 -6.40 -4.57
CA VAL A 45 -5.53 -6.54 -3.12
C VAL A 45 -6.75 -5.79 -2.60
N TYR A 46 -7.41 -6.32 -1.58
CA TYR A 46 -8.57 -5.71 -0.96
C TYR A 46 -8.76 -6.22 0.47
N PHE A 47 -9.62 -5.58 1.23
CA PHE A 47 -10.05 -6.08 2.53
C PHE A 47 -11.57 -6.25 2.59
N LYS A 48 -12.09 -6.75 3.69
CA LYS A 48 -13.52 -6.85 3.98
C LYS A 48 -13.79 -6.45 5.42
N ASP A 49 -14.90 -5.74 5.65
CA ASP A 49 -15.29 -5.24 6.97
C ASP A 49 -15.64 -6.36 7.96
N ASP A 50 -16.07 -7.52 7.49
CA ASP A 50 -16.42 -8.67 8.33
C ASP A 50 -15.20 -9.35 8.96
N THR A 51 -14.05 -9.30 8.32
CA THR A 51 -12.85 -10.03 8.75
C THR A 51 -11.67 -9.12 9.09
N HIS A 52 -11.64 -7.89 8.57
CA HIS A 52 -10.48 -7.00 8.64
C HIS A 52 -9.16 -7.71 8.26
N GLY A 53 -9.24 -8.61 7.26
CA GLY A 53 -8.14 -9.39 6.73
C GLY A 53 -7.76 -8.97 5.32
N LEU A 54 -6.60 -9.43 4.85
CA LEU A 54 -6.07 -9.16 3.51
C LEU A 54 -6.52 -10.24 2.53
N TYR A 55 -7.00 -9.82 1.37
CA TYR A 55 -7.46 -10.67 0.28
C TYR A 55 -6.71 -10.37 -1.01
N PHE A 56 -6.54 -11.40 -1.84
CA PHE A 56 -5.96 -11.30 -3.19
C PHE A 56 -6.93 -11.82 -4.23
N ALA A 57 -7.06 -11.11 -5.35
CA ALA A 57 -7.76 -11.60 -6.52
C ALA A 57 -6.90 -11.43 -7.78
N LEU A 58 -6.96 -12.42 -8.67
CA LEU A 58 -6.23 -12.45 -9.94
C LEU A 58 -7.15 -12.17 -11.11
N SER A 59 -6.59 -11.50 -12.14
CA SER A 59 -7.25 -11.27 -13.41
C SER A 59 -6.26 -11.44 -14.57
N LYS A 60 -6.76 -11.95 -15.72
CA LYS A 60 -6.00 -12.02 -16.98
C LYS A 60 -6.17 -10.77 -17.83
N ASP A 61 -7.35 -10.21 -17.78
CA ASP A 61 -7.80 -9.14 -18.67
C ASP A 61 -7.90 -7.77 -17.99
N GLY A 62 -7.76 -7.73 -16.65
CA GLY A 62 -7.95 -6.53 -15.84
C GLY A 62 -9.42 -6.12 -15.69
N TYR A 63 -10.37 -6.98 -16.09
CA TYR A 63 -11.81 -6.77 -15.93
C TYR A 63 -12.47 -7.86 -15.08
N SER A 64 -12.03 -9.10 -15.22
CA SER A 64 -12.61 -10.25 -14.51
C SER A 64 -11.66 -10.74 -13.42
N PHE A 65 -12.05 -10.61 -12.18
CA PHE A 65 -11.23 -10.95 -11.01
C PHE A 65 -11.75 -12.19 -10.29
N THR A 66 -10.83 -13.06 -9.87
CA THR A 66 -11.09 -14.27 -9.10
C THR A 66 -10.26 -14.26 -7.83
N ASP A 67 -10.90 -14.30 -6.66
CA ASP A 67 -10.19 -14.41 -5.38
C ASP A 67 -9.40 -15.71 -5.31
N VAL A 68 -8.16 -15.63 -4.82
CA VAL A 68 -7.24 -16.78 -4.85
C VAL A 68 -7.55 -17.81 -3.78
N ASN A 69 -8.20 -17.43 -2.68
CA ASN A 69 -8.44 -18.26 -1.49
C ASN A 69 -9.93 -18.49 -1.19
N ASN A 70 -10.78 -18.45 -2.23
CA ASN A 70 -12.23 -18.64 -2.11
C ASN A 70 -12.87 -17.67 -1.11
N ALA A 71 -12.58 -16.39 -1.27
CA ALA A 71 -13.06 -15.28 -0.43
C ALA A 71 -12.74 -15.45 1.08
N LYS A 72 -11.64 -16.14 1.40
CA LYS A 72 -11.04 -16.18 2.72
C LYS A 72 -9.78 -15.34 2.73
N PRO A 73 -9.43 -14.65 3.84
CA PRO A 73 -8.23 -13.84 3.88
C PRO A 73 -6.97 -14.69 3.66
N ILE A 74 -6.00 -14.14 2.94
CA ILE A 74 -4.66 -14.74 2.79
C ILE A 74 -3.78 -14.46 4.01
N ILE A 75 -4.04 -13.33 4.69
CA ILE A 75 -3.45 -12.95 5.97
C ILE A 75 -4.58 -12.41 6.86
N ALA A 76 -4.72 -12.99 8.05
CA ALA A 76 -5.66 -12.49 9.05
C ALA A 76 -5.10 -11.21 9.70
N GLY A 77 -5.92 -10.16 9.77
CA GLY A 77 -5.45 -8.86 10.24
C GLY A 77 -4.98 -8.86 11.69
N ASP A 78 -5.59 -9.67 12.55
CA ASP A 78 -5.22 -9.82 13.97
C ASP A 78 -3.82 -10.43 14.19
N THR A 79 -3.26 -11.07 13.17
CA THR A 79 -1.92 -11.68 13.23
C THR A 79 -0.79 -10.71 12.94
N ILE A 80 -1.07 -9.59 12.29
CA ILE A 80 -0.05 -8.63 11.82
C ILE A 80 -0.28 -7.19 12.31
N ALA A 81 -1.47 -6.88 12.82
CA ALA A 81 -1.87 -5.54 13.24
C ALA A 81 -1.97 -5.44 14.76
N GLU A 82 -1.46 -4.36 15.36
CA GLU A 82 -1.60 -4.09 16.79
C GLU A 82 -3.07 -3.86 17.18
N GLN A 83 -3.86 -3.21 16.32
CA GLN A 83 -5.29 -2.97 16.53
C GLN A 83 -6.17 -4.15 16.09
N LYS A 84 -5.57 -5.32 15.82
CA LYS A 84 -6.27 -6.59 15.55
C LYS A 84 -7.07 -6.61 14.25
N GLY A 85 -6.71 -5.78 13.29
CA GLY A 85 -7.32 -5.78 11.97
C GLY A 85 -6.60 -4.85 11.01
N ILE A 86 -6.72 -5.13 9.72
CA ILE A 86 -6.17 -4.27 8.66
C ILE A 86 -7.30 -3.75 7.77
N ARG A 87 -7.05 -2.56 7.20
CA ARG A 87 -7.90 -1.95 6.18
C ARG A 87 -7.02 -1.37 5.07
N ASP A 88 -7.64 -0.98 3.99
CA ASP A 88 -7.09 -0.10 2.94
C ASP A 88 -5.73 -0.59 2.41
N PRO A 89 -5.63 -1.84 1.92
CA PRO A 89 -4.36 -2.38 1.43
C PRO A 89 -3.95 -1.72 0.11
N TYR A 90 -2.72 -1.24 0.04
CA TYR A 90 -2.10 -0.81 -1.20
C TYR A 90 -0.84 -1.64 -1.47
N ILE A 91 -0.59 -1.99 -2.73
CA ILE A 91 0.55 -2.80 -3.15
C ILE A 91 1.30 -2.15 -4.31
N MET A 92 2.63 -2.22 -4.28
CA MET A 92 3.49 -1.82 -5.39
C MET A 92 4.66 -2.78 -5.58
N ARG A 93 5.20 -2.82 -6.80
CA ARG A 93 6.54 -3.39 -7.04
C ARG A 93 7.59 -2.31 -6.87
N GLY A 94 8.54 -2.53 -6.00
CA GLY A 94 9.66 -1.62 -5.76
C GLY A 94 10.71 -1.65 -6.87
N PRO A 95 11.65 -0.70 -6.85
CA PRO A 95 12.74 -0.61 -7.83
C PRO A 95 13.74 -1.77 -7.72
N ASP A 96 13.75 -2.46 -6.60
CA ASP A 96 14.55 -3.67 -6.32
C ASP A 96 13.84 -4.97 -6.76
N GLY A 97 12.64 -4.87 -7.35
CA GLY A 97 11.83 -6.01 -7.76
C GLY A 97 11.04 -6.67 -6.64
N MET A 98 11.23 -6.27 -5.39
CA MET A 98 10.41 -6.73 -4.26
C MET A 98 9.01 -6.13 -4.33
N PHE A 99 8.06 -6.77 -3.67
CA PHE A 99 6.72 -6.24 -3.47
C PHE A 99 6.62 -5.60 -2.09
N TYR A 100 6.02 -4.42 -2.06
CA TYR A 100 5.77 -3.63 -0.87
C TYR A 100 4.28 -3.42 -0.72
N MET A 101 3.79 -3.54 0.49
CA MET A 101 2.39 -3.29 0.81
C MET A 101 2.28 -2.45 2.07
N ALA A 102 1.37 -1.50 2.07
CA ALA A 102 1.04 -0.70 3.24
C ALA A 102 -0.46 -0.79 3.50
N LEU A 103 -0.85 -0.86 4.77
CA LEU A 103 -2.22 -1.06 5.22
C LEU A 103 -2.51 -0.21 6.45
N THR A 104 -3.73 0.20 6.62
CA THR A 104 -4.21 0.85 7.85
C THR A 104 -4.28 -0.18 8.98
N ASP A 105 -3.61 0.07 10.10
CA ASP A 105 -3.75 -0.71 11.32
C ASP A 105 -5.01 -0.26 12.06
N LEU A 106 -6.14 -0.90 11.78
CA LEU A 106 -7.43 -0.57 12.39
C LEU A 106 -8.44 -1.72 12.26
N HIS A 107 -9.08 -2.06 13.38
CA HIS A 107 -10.26 -2.91 13.41
C HIS A 107 -11.41 -2.16 14.11
N ILE A 108 -12.39 -1.66 13.34
CA ILE A 108 -13.46 -0.79 13.85
C ILE A 108 -14.42 -1.50 14.83
N TYR A 109 -14.45 -2.82 14.85
CA TYR A 109 -15.29 -3.62 15.74
C TYR A 109 -14.50 -4.34 16.86
N ALA A 110 -13.16 -4.14 16.94
CA ALA A 110 -12.31 -4.94 17.83
C ALA A 110 -12.70 -4.84 19.29
N GLN A 111 -13.07 -3.64 19.79
CA GLN A 111 -13.54 -3.46 21.15
C GLN A 111 -14.82 -4.25 21.40
N LYS A 112 -15.83 -4.09 20.53
CA LYS A 112 -17.12 -4.80 20.64
C LYS A 112 -16.95 -6.33 20.62
N LEU A 113 -15.95 -6.81 19.87
CA LEU A 113 -15.64 -8.23 19.74
C LEU A 113 -14.68 -8.75 20.83
N GLY A 114 -14.20 -7.89 21.72
CA GLY A 114 -13.24 -8.26 22.77
C GLY A 114 -11.86 -8.69 22.24
N LEU A 115 -11.48 -8.24 21.05
CA LEU A 115 -10.21 -8.62 20.40
C LEU A 115 -9.01 -7.83 20.93
N ARG A 116 -9.25 -6.67 21.52
CA ARG A 116 -8.21 -5.84 22.13
C ARG A 116 -8.74 -5.16 23.41
N ASP A 117 -7.83 -4.78 24.29
CA ASP A 117 -8.18 -4.09 25.53
C ASP A 117 -8.55 -2.61 25.32
N SER A 118 -9.07 -1.98 26.35
CA SER A 118 -9.50 -0.59 26.33
C SER A 118 -8.36 0.43 26.21
N LEU A 119 -7.09 0.03 26.42
CA LEU A 119 -5.93 0.93 26.32
C LEU A 119 -5.72 1.42 24.86
N TRP A 120 -6.22 0.67 23.90
CA TRP A 120 -6.18 1.06 22.49
C TRP A 120 -7.31 2.02 22.11
N GLU A 121 -8.36 2.12 22.91
CA GLU A 121 -9.50 2.98 22.61
C GLU A 121 -9.15 4.43 22.93
N ARG A 122 -9.52 5.32 22.03
CA ARG A 122 -9.40 6.77 22.21
C ARG A 122 -10.74 7.44 21.99
N SER A 123 -10.97 8.54 22.69
CA SER A 123 -12.20 9.32 22.59
C SER A 123 -12.49 9.72 21.14
N GLY A 124 -13.63 9.36 20.60
CA GLY A 124 -14.09 9.84 19.30
C GLY A 124 -14.34 11.35 19.27
N LYS A 125 -14.62 11.98 20.44
CA LYS A 125 -14.74 13.43 20.56
C LYS A 125 -13.39 14.13 20.29
N ASP A 126 -12.29 13.56 20.81
CA ASP A 126 -10.97 14.20 20.76
C ASP A 126 -10.19 13.80 19.52
N PHE A 127 -10.42 12.60 18.97
CA PHE A 127 -9.64 12.02 17.87
C PHE A 127 -10.46 11.68 16.63
N GLY A 128 -11.78 11.81 16.68
CA GLY A 128 -12.68 11.50 15.56
C GLY A 128 -12.99 10.02 15.40
N TRP A 129 -13.88 9.70 14.46
CA TRP A 129 -14.24 8.33 14.10
C TRP A 129 -13.04 7.59 13.48
N GLY A 130 -12.99 6.27 13.72
CA GLY A 130 -11.97 5.40 13.10
C GLY A 130 -10.54 5.78 13.51
N ASN A 131 -10.37 6.47 14.64
CA ASN A 131 -9.04 6.89 15.06
C ASN A 131 -8.12 5.69 15.25
N ASN A 132 -6.90 5.84 14.73
CA ASN A 132 -5.85 4.83 14.81
C ASN A 132 -4.48 5.50 15.01
N ARG A 133 -3.44 4.69 15.26
CA ARG A 133 -2.12 5.19 15.63
C ARG A 133 -1.02 4.75 14.68
N GLY A 134 -1.33 3.91 13.70
CA GLY A 134 -0.28 3.33 12.90
C GLY A 134 -0.76 2.64 11.64
N LEU A 135 0.23 2.11 10.95
CA LEU A 135 0.13 1.41 9.68
C LEU A 135 0.83 0.06 9.78
N VAL A 136 0.39 -0.92 9.00
CA VAL A 136 1.10 -2.20 8.83
C VAL A 136 1.84 -2.17 7.50
N LEU A 137 3.12 -2.52 7.53
CA LEU A 137 4.01 -2.54 6.38
C LEU A 137 4.42 -3.97 6.08
N LEU A 138 4.30 -4.41 4.83
CA LEU A 138 4.72 -5.75 4.42
C LEU A 138 5.69 -5.68 3.25
N LYS A 139 6.61 -6.65 3.20
CA LYS A 139 7.57 -6.82 2.12
C LYS A 139 7.66 -8.29 1.71
N SER A 140 7.68 -8.55 0.39
CA SER A 140 7.76 -9.91 -0.16
C SER A 140 8.63 -9.96 -1.40
N PRO A 141 9.45 -11.02 -1.58
CA PRO A 141 10.17 -11.27 -2.83
C PRO A 141 9.29 -11.91 -3.90
N ASP A 142 8.13 -12.47 -3.54
CA ASP A 142 7.42 -13.42 -4.41
C ASP A 142 5.89 -13.41 -4.29
N LEU A 143 5.29 -12.48 -3.53
CA LEU A 143 3.85 -12.37 -3.25
C LEU A 143 3.28 -13.49 -2.35
N ILE A 144 4.12 -14.41 -1.87
CA ILE A 144 3.70 -15.53 -1.01
C ILE A 144 4.30 -15.42 0.39
N HIS A 145 5.59 -15.13 0.46
CA HIS A 145 6.33 -15.03 1.71
C HIS A 145 6.45 -13.56 2.10
N TRP A 146 5.76 -13.18 3.15
CA TRP A 146 5.70 -11.80 3.63
C TRP A 146 6.39 -11.63 4.98
N THR A 147 7.24 -10.63 5.07
CA THR A 147 7.65 -10.06 6.36
C THR A 147 6.77 -8.87 6.66
N HIS A 148 6.54 -8.57 7.94
CA HIS A 148 5.75 -7.40 8.34
C HIS A 148 6.39 -6.62 9.48
N SER A 149 6.02 -5.35 9.58
CA SER A 149 6.29 -4.48 10.72
C SER A 149 5.10 -3.56 10.95
N VAL A 150 4.92 -3.11 12.19
CA VAL A 150 3.94 -2.08 12.52
C VAL A 150 4.66 -0.74 12.66
N LEU A 151 4.24 0.22 11.87
CA LEU A 151 4.71 1.60 11.94
C LEU A 151 3.79 2.39 12.88
N ARG A 152 4.26 2.68 14.09
CA ARG A 152 3.58 3.57 15.03
C ARG A 152 3.82 5.02 14.61
N VAL A 153 2.89 5.55 13.81
CA VAL A 153 2.96 6.92 13.28
C VAL A 153 2.97 7.94 14.42
N ASP A 154 2.17 7.72 15.45
CA ASP A 154 2.10 8.57 16.65
C ASP A 154 3.40 8.63 17.48
N LYS A 155 4.35 7.72 17.22
CA LYS A 155 5.64 7.66 17.93
C LYS A 155 6.84 7.96 17.04
N ALA A 156 6.62 8.11 15.74
CA ALA A 156 7.73 8.26 14.80
C ALA A 156 8.44 9.62 14.92
N PHE A 157 7.68 10.66 15.24
CA PHE A 157 8.18 12.03 15.49
C PHE A 157 7.36 12.68 16.59
N PRO A 158 7.97 13.54 17.45
CA PRO A 158 7.23 14.21 18.53
C PRO A 158 6.00 15.00 18.05
N GLU A 159 6.08 15.60 16.86
CA GLU A 159 4.99 16.38 16.25
C GLU A 159 3.77 15.56 15.93
N LEU A 160 3.91 14.23 15.84
CA LEU A 160 2.84 13.31 15.48
C LEU A 160 2.12 12.70 16.70
N ALA A 161 2.53 13.05 17.92
CA ALA A 161 1.97 12.45 19.15
C ALA A 161 0.44 12.59 19.27
N ASN A 162 -0.14 13.64 18.67
CA ASN A 162 -1.57 13.93 18.74
C ASN A 162 -2.33 13.63 17.43
N ILE A 163 -1.85 12.68 16.60
CA ILE A 163 -2.61 12.31 15.39
C ILE A 163 -3.95 11.69 15.75
N GLY A 164 -4.99 12.03 15.00
CA GLY A 164 -6.31 11.42 15.09
C GLY A 164 -6.45 10.17 14.22
N CYS A 165 -5.79 10.13 13.08
CA CYS A 165 -5.76 8.95 12.22
C CYS A 165 -4.50 8.89 11.35
N ALA A 166 -4.23 7.69 10.83
CA ALA A 166 -3.32 7.41 9.72
C ALA A 166 -4.00 6.34 8.86
N TRP A 167 -4.64 6.72 7.75
CA TRP A 167 -5.49 5.86 6.93
C TRP A 167 -4.99 5.75 5.50
N ALA A 168 -5.39 4.68 4.84
CA ALA A 168 -5.24 4.48 3.41
C ALA A 168 -3.83 4.83 2.91
N PRO A 169 -2.79 4.15 3.40
CA PRO A 169 -1.43 4.41 2.96
C PRO A 169 -1.22 3.88 1.55
N GLU A 170 -0.71 4.73 0.69
CA GLU A 170 -0.28 4.35 -0.64
C GLU A 170 1.17 4.73 -0.89
N MET A 171 1.72 4.29 -2.03
CA MET A 171 3.15 4.41 -2.28
C MET A 171 3.45 4.65 -3.75
N ILE A 172 4.48 5.45 -4.00
CA ILE A 172 5.06 5.62 -5.32
C ILE A 172 6.59 5.62 -5.24
N ASN A 173 7.24 5.08 -6.26
CA ASN A 173 8.69 5.14 -6.34
C ASN A 173 9.16 6.50 -6.87
N ASP A 174 9.76 7.32 -6.01
CA ASP A 174 10.48 8.53 -6.43
C ASP A 174 11.82 8.13 -7.06
N LYS A 175 11.82 8.03 -8.38
CA LYS A 175 13.01 7.64 -9.15
C LYS A 175 14.15 8.63 -9.01
N ALA A 176 13.86 9.93 -8.82
CA ALA A 176 14.88 10.96 -8.68
C ALA A 176 15.65 10.82 -7.36
N ARG A 177 14.97 10.39 -6.31
CA ARG A 177 15.57 10.14 -4.99
C ARG A 177 15.94 8.68 -4.76
N ASN A 178 15.53 7.77 -5.66
CA ASN A 178 15.66 6.31 -5.51
C ASN A 178 15.08 5.83 -4.16
N ARG A 179 13.85 6.27 -3.84
CA ARG A 179 13.16 6.01 -2.57
C ARG A 179 11.68 5.74 -2.78
N ILE A 180 11.12 4.96 -1.88
CA ILE A 180 9.66 4.84 -1.77
C ILE A 180 9.15 6.07 -1.03
N MET A 181 8.28 6.83 -1.69
CA MET A 181 7.45 7.84 -1.07
C MET A 181 6.13 7.19 -0.68
N MET A 182 5.81 7.17 0.60
CA MET A 182 4.51 6.76 1.12
C MET A 182 3.68 8.00 1.42
N TYR A 183 2.40 7.95 1.12
CA TYR A 183 1.46 9.01 1.45
C TYR A 183 0.18 8.39 2.00
N PHE A 184 -0.47 9.10 2.91
CA PHE A 184 -1.61 8.58 3.66
C PHE A 184 -2.48 9.72 4.20
N THR A 185 -3.74 9.43 4.42
CA THR A 185 -4.67 10.34 5.08
C THR A 185 -4.30 10.49 6.55
N MET A 186 -4.17 11.72 7.02
CA MET A 186 -3.88 12.02 8.42
C MET A 186 -4.67 13.25 8.89
N ARG A 187 -5.03 13.28 10.17
CA ARG A 187 -5.52 14.45 10.89
C ARG A 187 -4.86 14.54 12.26
N PHE A 188 -4.86 15.73 12.83
CA PHE A 188 -4.45 15.98 14.22
C PHE A 188 -5.69 16.13 15.10
N GLY A 189 -5.72 15.40 16.23
CA GLY A 189 -6.92 15.32 17.04
C GLY A 189 -8.15 14.94 16.22
N ASN A 190 -9.26 15.64 16.41
CA ASN A 190 -10.49 15.53 15.60
C ASN A 190 -10.58 16.63 14.54
N GLY A 191 -9.44 17.04 13.97
CA GLY A 191 -9.38 18.04 12.90
C GLY A 191 -9.71 17.50 11.52
N LYS A 192 -9.52 18.35 10.50
CA LYS A 192 -9.74 17.98 9.09
C LYS A 192 -8.70 16.99 8.59
N CYS A 193 -9.15 16.02 7.82
CA CYS A 193 -8.30 15.10 7.11
C CYS A 193 -7.62 15.75 5.90
N LYS A 194 -6.35 15.43 5.69
CA LYS A 194 -5.56 15.75 4.51
C LYS A 194 -4.63 14.59 4.19
N VAL A 195 -4.07 14.55 3.00
CA VAL A 195 -3.05 13.57 2.64
C VAL A 195 -1.66 14.15 2.88
N TYR A 196 -0.84 13.38 3.57
CA TYR A 196 0.54 13.70 3.90
C TYR A 196 1.48 12.68 3.28
N TYR A 197 2.65 13.09 2.83
CA TYR A 197 3.69 12.22 2.30
C TYR A 197 4.92 12.19 3.19
N THR A 198 5.63 11.08 3.17
CA THR A 198 6.92 10.85 3.81
C THR A 198 7.80 9.96 2.94
N TYR A 199 9.10 9.91 3.20
CA TYR A 199 10.00 8.93 2.59
C TYR A 199 10.30 7.81 3.55
N MET A 200 10.26 6.58 3.04
CA MET A 200 10.53 5.39 3.83
C MET A 200 12.03 5.07 3.89
N ASN A 201 12.46 4.45 4.99
CA ASN A 201 13.80 3.88 5.09
C ASN A 201 13.97 2.71 4.10
N LYS A 202 15.22 2.29 3.87
CA LYS A 202 15.54 1.22 2.90
C LYS A 202 14.93 -0.14 3.26
N ASP A 203 14.75 -0.39 4.55
CA ASP A 203 14.19 -1.65 5.04
C ASP A 203 12.67 -1.67 4.99
N PHE A 204 12.05 -0.52 4.69
CA PHE A 204 10.60 -0.32 4.66
C PHE A 204 9.94 -0.62 6.02
N THR A 205 10.53 -0.10 7.09
CA THR A 205 10.06 -0.32 8.47
C THR A 205 9.78 0.98 9.23
N ALA A 206 10.25 2.12 8.72
CA ALA A 206 10.13 3.41 9.38
C ALA A 206 10.06 4.57 8.37
N MET A 207 9.43 5.66 8.78
CA MET A 207 9.51 6.95 8.11
C MET A 207 10.86 7.60 8.40
N GLU A 208 11.53 8.13 7.36
CA GLU A 208 12.79 8.88 7.51
C GLU A 208 12.56 10.40 7.54
N THR A 209 11.40 10.85 7.10
CA THR A 209 11.07 12.28 7.07
C THR A 209 9.76 12.54 7.80
N LEU A 210 9.67 13.67 8.50
CA LEU A 210 8.41 14.13 9.06
C LEU A 210 7.39 14.31 7.91
N PRO A 211 6.18 13.74 8.02
CA PRO A 211 5.15 13.88 7.01
C PRO A 211 4.78 15.32 6.70
N LYS A 212 4.65 15.64 5.42
CA LYS A 212 4.25 16.96 4.92
C LYS A 212 2.98 16.84 4.09
N SER A 213 2.08 17.84 4.18
CA SER A 213 0.92 17.92 3.29
C SER A 213 1.38 17.92 1.84
N ILE A 214 0.75 17.06 1.02
CA ILE A 214 1.10 16.91 -0.40
C ILE A 214 0.33 17.91 -1.26
N PHE A 215 -0.86 18.28 -0.82
CA PHE A 215 -1.79 19.12 -1.55
C PHE A 215 -2.67 19.89 -0.55
N GLU A 216 -2.96 21.15 -0.85
CA GLU A 216 -3.93 21.95 -0.10
C GLU A 216 -5.19 22.09 -0.95
N TYR A 217 -6.28 21.46 -0.50
CA TYR A 217 -7.56 21.57 -1.17
C TYR A 217 -8.08 23.02 -1.08
N PRO A 218 -8.62 23.59 -2.16
CA PRO A 218 -9.20 24.95 -2.13
C PRO A 218 -10.18 25.14 -0.97
N ASP A 219 -10.21 26.32 -0.38
CA ASP A 219 -11.05 26.69 0.76
C ASP A 219 -10.78 25.86 2.03
N GLY A 220 -9.63 25.17 2.10
CA GLY A 220 -9.24 24.36 3.24
C GLY A 220 -10.22 23.24 3.57
N LYS A 221 -10.92 22.70 2.58
CA LYS A 221 -11.79 21.52 2.71
C LYS A 221 -10.96 20.27 2.96
N GLU A 222 -11.57 19.30 3.62
CA GLU A 222 -10.93 17.99 3.81
C GLU A 222 -11.06 17.12 2.56
N TYR A 223 -10.11 16.22 2.43
CA TYR A 223 -10.07 15.16 1.43
C TYR A 223 -9.31 13.98 1.98
N ILE A 224 -9.60 12.80 1.48
CA ILE A 224 -9.01 11.55 1.94
C ILE A 224 -8.61 10.68 0.76
N ASP A 225 -7.96 9.56 1.04
CA ASP A 225 -7.68 8.45 0.12
C ASP A 225 -7.12 8.94 -1.20
N ALA A 226 -5.83 8.84 -1.35
CA ALA A 226 -5.15 9.37 -2.52
C ALA A 226 -4.44 8.27 -3.30
N ASP A 227 -4.48 8.34 -4.65
CA ASP A 227 -3.60 7.57 -5.52
C ASP A 227 -2.81 8.51 -6.44
N ILE A 228 -1.49 8.29 -6.52
CA ILE A 228 -0.62 9.05 -7.41
C ILE A 228 -0.10 8.15 -8.52
N THR A 229 -0.48 8.48 -9.75
CA THR A 229 0.09 7.82 -10.93
C THR A 229 0.85 8.80 -11.81
N LYS A 230 1.94 8.33 -12.42
CA LYS A 230 2.74 9.13 -13.37
C LYS A 230 2.39 8.77 -14.80
N VAL A 231 1.97 9.78 -15.58
CA VAL A 231 1.66 9.64 -17.01
C VAL A 231 2.47 10.68 -17.78
N GLY A 232 3.33 10.22 -18.68
CA GLY A 232 4.28 11.10 -19.35
C GLY A 232 5.17 11.83 -18.33
N ASN A 233 5.09 13.17 -18.35
CA ASN A 233 5.81 14.05 -17.42
C ASN A 233 4.97 14.56 -16.27
N LYS A 234 3.68 14.20 -16.20
CA LYS A 234 2.75 14.66 -15.16
C LYS A 234 2.50 13.60 -14.11
N TYR A 235 2.23 14.05 -12.89
CA TYR A 235 1.72 13.25 -11.78
C TYR A 235 0.24 13.60 -11.59
N HIS A 236 -0.60 12.58 -11.63
CA HIS A 236 -2.04 12.66 -11.41
C HIS A 236 -2.33 12.12 -10.01
N LEU A 237 -2.80 12.99 -9.14
CA LEU A 237 -3.23 12.68 -7.78
C LEU A 237 -4.75 12.57 -7.79
N PHE A 238 -5.28 11.36 -7.67
CA PHE A 238 -6.70 11.11 -7.44
C PHE A 238 -6.99 11.20 -5.96
N ILE A 239 -8.11 11.79 -5.58
CA ILE A 239 -8.51 11.99 -4.18
C ILE A 239 -10.01 11.75 -4.02
N CYS A 240 -10.42 11.28 -2.85
CA CYS A 240 -11.82 11.37 -2.44
C CYS A 240 -12.06 12.78 -1.88
N SER A 241 -12.84 13.56 -2.60
CA SER A 241 -13.29 14.90 -2.20
C SER A 241 -14.63 14.81 -1.48
N HIS A 242 -14.80 15.59 -0.41
CA HIS A 242 -16.09 15.74 0.29
C HIS A 242 -16.83 17.03 -0.11
N ASN A 243 -16.43 17.67 -1.19
CA ASN A 243 -17.06 18.89 -1.70
C ASN A 243 -18.36 18.61 -2.44
N GLY A 244 -19.48 18.71 -1.77
CA GLY A 244 -20.79 18.39 -2.35
C GLY A 244 -21.14 16.90 -2.31
N GLY A 245 -20.52 16.13 -1.42
CA GLY A 245 -20.65 14.68 -1.27
C GLY A 245 -19.36 13.97 -1.67
N ALA A 246 -19.16 12.76 -1.16
CA ALA A 246 -17.96 11.99 -1.44
C ALA A 246 -17.89 11.54 -2.91
N HIS A 247 -16.84 11.92 -3.62
CA HIS A 247 -16.60 11.59 -5.03
C HIS A 247 -15.11 11.70 -5.38
N VAL A 248 -14.72 11.21 -6.55
CA VAL A 248 -13.32 11.24 -7.00
C VAL A 248 -13.05 12.45 -7.89
N GLU A 249 -12.06 13.23 -7.48
CA GLU A 249 -11.44 14.32 -8.25
C GLU A 249 -9.97 14.04 -8.49
N GLN A 250 -9.33 14.80 -9.36
CA GLN A 250 -7.88 14.73 -9.56
C GLN A 250 -7.22 16.10 -9.41
N ALA A 251 -5.97 16.07 -8.95
CA ALA A 251 -5.07 17.22 -9.03
C ALA A 251 -3.83 16.82 -9.84
N ILE A 252 -3.24 17.76 -10.58
CA ILE A 252 -2.16 17.48 -11.53
C ILE A 252 -0.93 18.34 -11.18
N SER A 253 0.26 17.71 -11.26
CA SER A 253 1.54 18.39 -10.99
C SER A 253 2.67 17.90 -11.92
N ASP A 254 3.70 18.74 -12.06
CA ASP A 254 4.99 18.37 -12.63
C ASP A 254 5.94 17.73 -11.59
N SER A 255 5.58 17.81 -10.31
CA SER A 255 6.38 17.31 -9.20
C SER A 255 5.63 16.21 -8.45
N ILE A 256 6.36 15.18 -8.01
CA ILE A 256 5.78 14.00 -7.34
C ILE A 256 5.09 14.35 -6.01
N ASN A 257 5.55 15.36 -5.30
CA ASN A 257 5.16 15.65 -3.91
C ASN A 257 4.78 17.12 -3.64
N SER A 258 4.52 17.89 -4.67
CA SER A 258 4.17 19.31 -4.52
C SER A 258 3.59 19.91 -5.79
N GLY A 259 3.01 21.11 -5.70
CA GLY A 259 2.56 21.88 -6.86
C GLY A 259 1.32 21.35 -7.55
N TYR A 260 0.57 20.46 -6.91
CA TYR A 260 -0.68 19.93 -7.45
C TYR A 260 -1.72 21.04 -7.61
N LYS A 261 -2.37 21.04 -8.77
CA LYS A 261 -3.47 21.95 -9.10
C LYS A 261 -4.73 21.12 -9.31
N LEU A 262 -5.77 21.44 -8.56
CA LEU A 262 -7.05 20.75 -8.63
C LEU A 262 -7.67 20.89 -10.02
N ASN A 263 -8.11 19.78 -10.59
CA ASN A 263 -9.10 19.72 -11.66
C ASN A 263 -10.42 19.25 -11.02
N PRO A 264 -11.40 20.13 -10.83
CA PRO A 264 -12.62 19.79 -10.07
C PRO A 264 -13.61 18.93 -10.86
N LYS A 265 -13.23 18.44 -12.04
CA LYS A 265 -14.04 17.50 -12.82
C LYS A 265 -14.06 16.14 -12.12
N ARG A 266 -15.24 15.59 -11.89
CA ARG A 266 -15.39 14.23 -11.37
C ARG A 266 -14.78 13.21 -12.32
N CYS A 267 -14.01 12.29 -11.75
CA CYS A 267 -13.39 11.18 -12.48
C CYS A 267 -14.23 9.89 -12.36
N ASP A 268 -15.05 9.78 -11.32
CA ASP A 268 -16.02 8.69 -11.18
C ASP A 268 -17.32 9.02 -11.96
N GLY A 269 -18.02 7.99 -12.38
CA GLY A 269 -19.37 8.13 -12.97
C GLY A 269 -20.49 7.84 -11.98
N GLU A 270 -20.15 7.81 -10.67
CA GLU A 270 -21.02 7.33 -9.62
C GLU A 270 -22.04 8.41 -9.19
N LYS A 271 -23.25 8.00 -8.87
CA LYS A 271 -24.29 8.88 -8.31
C LYS A 271 -24.36 8.81 -6.77
N ARG A 272 -23.63 7.90 -6.18
CA ARG A 272 -23.57 7.62 -4.75
C ARG A 272 -22.24 8.07 -4.18
N GLY A 273 -22.14 8.14 -2.86
CA GLY A 273 -20.85 8.43 -2.20
C GLY A 273 -19.84 7.32 -2.45
N CYS A 274 -18.66 7.68 -2.94
CA CYS A 274 -17.54 6.77 -3.17
C CYS A 274 -16.24 7.34 -2.61
N GLU A 275 -15.28 6.44 -2.35
CA GLU A 275 -13.98 6.73 -1.74
C GLU A 275 -12.89 5.81 -2.32
N ALA A 276 -11.67 5.87 -1.81
CA ALA A 276 -10.60 4.92 -2.14
C ALA A 276 -10.29 4.81 -3.65
N PRO A 277 -10.02 5.93 -4.35
CA PRO A 277 -9.66 5.85 -5.76
C PRO A 277 -8.28 5.22 -5.94
N THR A 278 -8.16 4.20 -6.81
CA THR A 278 -6.88 3.74 -7.35
C THR A 278 -6.99 3.57 -8.85
N ILE A 279 -5.88 3.76 -9.58
CA ILE A 279 -5.90 3.64 -11.04
C ILE A 279 -4.82 2.68 -11.53
N TYR A 280 -5.16 1.80 -12.45
CA TYR A 280 -4.21 0.87 -13.06
C TYR A 280 -4.29 0.86 -14.58
N LYS A 281 -3.12 0.71 -15.21
CA LYS A 281 -3.00 0.63 -16.67
C LYS A 281 -3.37 -0.76 -17.17
N ARG A 282 -4.09 -0.83 -18.29
CA ARG A 282 -4.35 -2.09 -19.01
C ARG A 282 -3.09 -2.54 -19.75
N ILE A 283 -2.69 -3.82 -19.59
CA ILE A 283 -1.50 -4.41 -20.24
C ILE A 283 -1.65 -4.32 -21.75
N GLY A 284 -0.63 -3.77 -22.41
CA GLY A 284 -0.58 -3.63 -23.86
C GLY A 284 -1.55 -2.61 -24.47
N GLN A 285 -2.22 -1.79 -23.66
CA GLN A 285 -3.21 -0.81 -24.10
C GLN A 285 -2.88 0.59 -23.56
N ASN A 286 -3.30 1.62 -24.30
CA ASN A 286 -3.30 3.00 -23.78
C ASN A 286 -4.64 3.28 -23.09
N LYS A 287 -4.95 2.47 -22.09
CA LYS A 287 -6.19 2.54 -21.30
C LYS A 287 -5.88 2.33 -19.83
N TRP A 288 -6.60 3.07 -19.01
CA TRP A 288 -6.45 3.05 -17.56
C TRP A 288 -7.83 2.87 -16.94
N VAL A 289 -7.90 2.04 -15.92
CA VAL A 289 -9.13 1.81 -15.16
C VAL A 289 -8.97 2.43 -13.79
N LEU A 290 -9.81 3.41 -13.50
CA LEU A 290 -10.02 3.98 -12.18
C LEU A 290 -11.04 3.10 -11.45
N ILE A 291 -10.68 2.60 -10.29
CA ILE A 291 -11.52 1.82 -9.39
C ILE A 291 -11.71 2.60 -8.10
N TYR A 292 -12.89 2.55 -7.54
CA TYR A 292 -13.25 3.22 -6.29
C TYR A 292 -14.27 2.41 -5.50
N ASP A 293 -14.30 2.60 -4.18
CA ASP A 293 -15.21 1.92 -3.26
C ASP A 293 -16.53 2.71 -3.16
N VAL A 294 -17.64 2.11 -3.56
CA VAL A 294 -18.96 2.72 -3.44
C VAL A 294 -19.57 2.31 -2.10
N TYR A 295 -19.08 2.92 -1.03
CA TYR A 295 -19.43 2.57 0.35
C TYR A 295 -20.90 2.84 0.71
N SER A 296 -21.57 3.70 -0.05
CA SER A 296 -22.95 4.15 0.22
C SER A 296 -24.03 3.28 -0.41
N ILE A 297 -23.67 2.15 -1.04
CA ILE A 297 -24.61 1.13 -1.54
C ILE A 297 -24.52 -0.14 -0.70
N HIS A 298 -25.60 -0.91 -0.69
CA HIS A 298 -25.66 -2.20 -0.02
C HIS A 298 -26.22 -3.28 -0.95
N PRO A 299 -25.52 -4.41 -1.10
CA PRO A 299 -24.17 -4.70 -0.56
C PRO A 299 -23.11 -3.76 -1.14
N ASN A 300 -22.04 -3.50 -0.35
CA ASN A 300 -20.91 -2.71 -0.83
C ASN A 300 -20.32 -3.30 -2.11
N ASN A 301 -19.87 -2.43 -3.02
CA ASN A 301 -19.29 -2.83 -4.30
C ASN A 301 -18.27 -1.80 -4.76
N PHE A 302 -17.46 -2.15 -5.76
CA PHE A 302 -16.59 -1.20 -6.44
C PHE A 302 -17.29 -0.62 -7.65
N GLY A 303 -17.04 0.67 -7.91
CA GLY A 303 -17.37 1.35 -9.15
C GLY A 303 -16.11 1.52 -10.00
N PHE A 304 -16.30 1.69 -11.30
CA PHE A 304 -15.22 1.74 -12.27
C PHE A 304 -15.46 2.80 -13.34
N SER A 305 -14.38 3.49 -13.71
CA SER A 305 -14.33 4.36 -14.88
C SER A 305 -13.08 4.06 -15.70
N GLU A 306 -13.12 4.25 -17.01
CA GLU A 306 -11.97 4.04 -17.90
C GLU A 306 -11.58 5.35 -18.57
N THR A 307 -10.26 5.57 -18.74
CA THR A 307 -9.71 6.73 -19.45
C THR A 307 -8.54 6.34 -20.33
N SER A 308 -8.29 7.13 -21.38
CA SER A 308 -7.08 7.05 -22.21
C SER A 308 -6.28 8.36 -22.24
N ASP A 309 -6.84 9.44 -21.70
CA ASP A 309 -6.31 10.80 -21.78
C ASP A 309 -6.21 11.51 -20.41
N PHE A 310 -6.74 10.91 -19.34
CA PHE A 310 -6.82 11.49 -17.98
C PHE A 310 -7.66 12.77 -17.88
N GLU A 311 -8.45 13.05 -18.90
CA GLU A 311 -9.42 14.16 -18.93
C GLU A 311 -10.86 13.66 -19.02
N ASN A 312 -11.07 12.60 -19.78
CA ASN A 312 -12.38 12.01 -20.00
C ASN A 312 -12.44 10.60 -19.41
N PHE A 313 -13.38 10.41 -18.49
CA PHE A 313 -13.60 9.15 -17.80
C PHE A 313 -14.97 8.60 -18.21
N THR A 314 -14.97 7.37 -18.75
CA THR A 314 -16.18 6.66 -19.14
C THR A 314 -16.57 5.68 -18.05
N TYR A 315 -17.75 5.82 -17.48
CA TYR A 315 -18.27 4.92 -16.46
C TYR A 315 -18.47 3.50 -17.00
N LEU A 316 -17.98 2.49 -16.27
CA LEU A 316 -18.07 1.07 -16.62
C LEU A 316 -19.07 0.28 -15.78
N GLY A 317 -19.76 0.91 -14.82
CA GLY A 317 -20.63 0.25 -13.86
C GLY A 317 -19.90 -0.29 -12.64
N HIS A 318 -20.60 -1.07 -11.85
CA HIS A 318 -20.05 -1.81 -10.71
C HIS A 318 -19.60 -3.22 -11.11
N PHE A 319 -18.95 -3.96 -10.19
CA PHE A 319 -18.75 -5.39 -10.41
C PHE A 319 -20.09 -6.09 -10.65
N ASN A 320 -20.11 -6.92 -11.69
CA ASN A 320 -21.24 -7.72 -12.15
C ASN A 320 -22.43 -6.95 -12.76
N GLU A 321 -22.33 -5.62 -12.92
CA GLU A 321 -23.33 -4.80 -13.59
C GLU A 321 -22.90 -4.39 -15.00
N GLY A 322 -21.60 -4.34 -15.28
CA GLY A 322 -21.03 -3.95 -16.58
C GLY A 322 -20.00 -4.97 -17.09
N VAL A 323 -18.88 -4.47 -17.62
CA VAL A 323 -17.76 -5.31 -18.10
C VAL A 323 -16.92 -5.88 -16.96
N MET A 324 -16.96 -5.24 -15.79
CA MET A 324 -16.21 -5.66 -14.61
C MET A 324 -16.92 -6.83 -13.94
N LYS A 325 -16.17 -7.90 -13.62
CA LYS A 325 -16.73 -9.14 -13.06
C LYS A 325 -15.95 -9.64 -11.87
N THR A 326 -16.66 -10.22 -10.90
CA THR A 326 -16.10 -11.12 -9.88
C THR A 326 -16.63 -12.53 -10.09
N THR A 327 -15.84 -13.55 -9.76
CA THR A 327 -16.27 -14.95 -9.96
C THR A 327 -16.62 -15.66 -8.64
N ASN A 328 -15.98 -15.33 -7.53
CA ASN A 328 -16.08 -16.10 -6.28
C ASN A 328 -15.95 -15.24 -5.01
N PHE A 329 -16.10 -13.93 -5.12
CA PHE A 329 -16.11 -13.04 -3.95
C PHE A 329 -17.14 -11.91 -4.12
N SER A 330 -17.49 -11.28 -3.02
CA SER A 330 -18.44 -10.15 -2.94
C SER A 330 -18.04 -9.22 -1.79
N ILE A 331 -18.65 -8.05 -1.76
CA ILE A 331 -18.51 -7.04 -0.68
C ILE A 331 -17.03 -6.67 -0.44
N PRO A 332 -16.23 -6.44 -1.48
CA PRO A 332 -14.87 -5.99 -1.30
C PRO A 332 -14.85 -4.53 -0.86
N LYS A 333 -13.77 -4.14 -0.16
CA LYS A 333 -13.53 -2.77 0.31
C LYS A 333 -12.12 -2.34 -0.09
N HIS A 334 -11.98 -1.07 -0.47
CA HIS A 334 -10.74 -0.34 -0.71
C HIS A 334 -9.69 -1.15 -1.50
N PRO A 335 -9.74 -1.14 -2.84
CA PRO A 335 -8.90 -1.96 -3.69
C PRO A 335 -7.58 -1.28 -4.05
N ALA A 336 -6.57 -2.08 -4.39
CA ALA A 336 -5.46 -1.63 -5.23
C ALA A 336 -5.12 -2.71 -6.25
N VAL A 337 -4.71 -2.33 -7.47
CA VAL A 337 -4.41 -3.27 -8.56
C VAL A 337 -3.04 -2.99 -9.14
N ILE A 338 -2.22 -4.05 -9.25
CA ILE A 338 -0.95 -3.99 -9.96
C ILE A 338 -0.87 -5.01 -11.09
N GLN A 339 -0.04 -4.71 -12.08
CA GLN A 339 0.36 -5.68 -13.08
C GLN A 339 1.41 -6.64 -12.52
N ILE A 340 1.26 -7.92 -12.81
CA ILE A 340 2.20 -8.98 -12.45
C ILE A 340 2.54 -9.84 -13.67
N THR A 341 3.66 -10.55 -13.60
CA THR A 341 4.04 -11.49 -14.65
C THR A 341 3.17 -12.73 -14.62
N LYS A 342 3.06 -13.45 -15.74
CA LYS A 342 2.39 -14.76 -15.79
C LYS A 342 2.95 -15.73 -14.75
N LYS A 343 4.25 -15.78 -14.58
CA LYS A 343 4.93 -16.66 -13.61
C LYS A 343 4.53 -16.35 -12.17
N GLU A 344 4.35 -15.07 -11.83
CA GLU A 344 3.87 -14.66 -10.51
C GLU A 344 2.42 -15.03 -10.30
N ALA A 345 1.57 -14.82 -11.31
CA ALA A 345 0.16 -15.22 -11.27
C ALA A 345 0.01 -16.76 -11.14
N GLU A 346 0.75 -17.53 -11.90
CA GLU A 346 0.77 -19.00 -11.84
C GLU A 346 1.23 -19.49 -10.45
N ARG A 347 2.25 -18.83 -9.86
CA ARG A 347 2.73 -19.15 -8.51
C ARG A 347 1.65 -18.90 -7.45
N LEU A 348 0.96 -17.75 -7.53
CA LEU A 348 -0.16 -17.44 -6.65
C LEU A 348 -1.29 -18.45 -6.82
N ALA A 349 -1.70 -18.75 -8.06
CA ALA A 349 -2.73 -19.73 -8.35
C ALA A 349 -2.38 -21.13 -7.80
N ALA A 350 -1.13 -21.57 -7.96
CA ALA A 350 -0.64 -22.84 -7.45
C ALA A 350 -0.66 -22.90 -5.91
N LYS A 351 -0.22 -21.81 -5.24
CA LYS A 351 -0.20 -21.72 -3.77
C LYS A 351 -1.57 -21.96 -3.16
N TRP A 352 -2.62 -21.41 -3.73
CA TRP A 352 -4.00 -21.53 -3.25
C TRP A 352 -4.85 -22.54 -4.03
N LYS A 353 -4.23 -23.36 -4.88
CA LYS A 353 -4.92 -24.38 -5.69
C LYS A 353 -6.04 -23.82 -6.57
N LEU A 354 -5.88 -22.55 -7.00
CA LEU A 354 -6.82 -21.89 -7.89
C LEU A 354 -6.70 -22.50 -9.31
N LYS A 355 -7.79 -22.99 -9.86
CA LYS A 355 -7.85 -23.54 -11.23
C LYS A 355 -7.93 -22.42 -12.26
N MET A 356 -6.85 -21.67 -12.42
CA MET A 356 -6.71 -20.57 -13.38
C MET A 356 -5.38 -20.72 -14.12
N LYS A 357 -5.42 -20.69 -15.47
CA LYS A 357 -4.21 -20.73 -16.32
C LYS A 357 -3.95 -19.33 -16.87
N PHE A 358 -2.70 -18.90 -16.94
CA PHE A 358 -2.28 -17.58 -17.42
C PHE A 358 -1.46 -17.66 -18.71
#